data_dac3325fb08bea4c55fa59dc15b23295
#
_entry.id   dac3325fb08bea4c55fa59dc15b23295
#
_cell.length_a   1.000
_cell.length_b   1.000
_cell.length_c   1.000
_cell.angle_alpha   90.00
_cell.angle_beta   90.00
_cell.angle_gamma   90.00
#
_symmetry.space_group_name_H-M   'P 1'
#
loop_
_entity.id
_entity.type
_entity.pdbx_description
1 polymer ?
#
loop_
_entity_poly.entity_id
_entity_poly.type
_entity_poly.pdbx_seq_one_letter_code
_entity_poly.pdbx_strand_id
1 'polypeptide(L)'
;MEIEQLLRPDSVIAHLRASSKKQALQDLAKRAAEITGLHERAIFDVLLERERLGSTGVGNGIAIPHGKIAGLDRLYGLFARADQPIDFDAIDEQPVDLIFLLLAPEGAGADHLKALARVSRLLRDRVTCEKLRGSDNADALYALLTHSAASHAA
;
A
#
# COMPACT_ATOMS: atom_id res chain seq x y z
N MET A 1 14.90 -1.93 -7.96
CA MET A 1 14.00 -2.59 -6.97
C MET A 1 12.73 -3.05 -7.66
N GLU A 2 12.40 -4.31 -7.47
CA GLU A 2 11.20 -4.90 -8.05
C GLU A 2 10.09 -5.00 -7.01
N ILE A 3 8.83 -5.00 -7.47
CA ILE A 3 7.67 -5.09 -6.56
C ILE A 3 7.70 -6.40 -5.75
N GLU A 4 8.14 -7.51 -6.34
CA GLU A 4 8.23 -8.79 -5.64
C GLU A 4 9.25 -8.79 -4.50
N GLN A 5 10.12 -7.79 -4.41
CA GLN A 5 11.01 -7.60 -3.26
C GLN A 5 10.27 -6.95 -2.09
N LEU A 6 9.13 -6.29 -2.37
CA LEU A 6 8.31 -5.60 -1.38
C LEU A 6 7.13 -6.45 -0.93
N LEU A 7 6.54 -7.25 -1.84
CA LEU A 7 5.33 -8.01 -1.57
C LEU A 7 5.60 -9.50 -1.46
N ARG A 8 4.81 -10.15 -0.61
CA ARG A 8 4.73 -11.59 -0.51
C ARG A 8 3.27 -11.99 -0.78
N PRO A 9 2.99 -13.27 -1.11
CA PRO A 9 1.60 -13.69 -1.36
C PRO A 9 0.65 -13.36 -0.21
N ASP A 10 1.12 -13.40 1.04
CA ASP A 10 0.30 -13.07 2.21
C ASP A 10 0.19 -11.55 2.48
N SER A 11 0.83 -10.73 1.64
CA SER A 11 0.80 -9.26 1.74
C SER A 11 -0.30 -8.64 0.87
N VAL A 12 -1.28 -9.42 0.44
CA VAL A 12 -2.34 -8.93 -0.45
C VAL A 12 -3.71 -9.19 0.19
N ILE A 13 -4.50 -8.13 0.31
CA ILE A 13 -5.87 -8.18 0.81
C ILE A 13 -6.81 -7.92 -0.36
N ALA A 14 -7.56 -8.94 -0.79
CA ALA A 14 -8.48 -8.83 -1.91
C ALA A 14 -9.77 -8.10 -1.56
N HIS A 15 -10.19 -8.16 -0.30
CA HIS A 15 -11.47 -7.63 0.17
C HIS A 15 -11.27 -6.82 1.44
N LEU A 16 -10.74 -5.62 1.30
CA LEU A 16 -10.66 -4.71 2.44
C LEU A 16 -12.04 -4.10 2.66
N ARG A 17 -12.59 -4.29 3.84
CA ARG A 17 -13.91 -3.78 4.23
C ARG A 17 -13.74 -2.75 5.32
N ALA A 18 -13.47 -1.53 4.94
CA ALA A 18 -13.30 -0.42 5.87
C ALA A 18 -14.22 0.70 5.46
N SER A 19 -14.85 1.34 6.43
CA SER A 19 -15.80 2.43 6.18
C SER A 19 -15.17 3.81 6.28
N SER A 20 -13.91 3.90 6.71
CA SER A 20 -13.22 5.16 6.88
C SER A 20 -11.72 4.97 6.67
N LYS A 21 -11.04 6.07 6.42
CA LYS A 21 -9.58 6.10 6.31
C LYS A 21 -8.92 5.53 7.58
N LYS A 22 -9.40 5.96 8.75
CA LYS A 22 -8.84 5.49 10.02
C LYS A 22 -8.99 3.98 10.17
N GLN A 23 -10.17 3.45 9.85
CA GLN A 23 -10.38 2.01 9.92
C GLN A 23 -9.51 1.26 8.92
N ALA A 24 -9.38 1.79 7.70
CA ALA A 24 -8.49 1.20 6.71
C ALA A 24 -7.05 1.12 7.24
N LEU A 25 -6.56 2.19 7.83
CA LEU A 25 -5.21 2.21 8.42
C LEU A 25 -5.07 1.21 9.56
N GLN A 26 -6.11 1.04 10.39
CA GLN A 26 -6.10 0.06 11.46
C GLN A 26 -6.02 -1.37 10.92
N ASP A 27 -6.83 -1.67 9.90
CA ASP A 27 -6.84 -3.01 9.29
C ASP A 27 -5.52 -3.32 8.58
N LEU A 28 -4.95 -2.34 7.90
CA LEU A 28 -3.64 -2.48 7.27
C LEU A 28 -2.54 -2.70 8.32
N ALA A 29 -2.58 -1.94 9.41
CA ALA A 29 -1.61 -2.09 10.49
C ALA A 29 -1.68 -3.47 11.14
N LYS A 30 -2.89 -4.01 11.29
CA LYS A 30 -3.10 -5.35 11.83
C LYS A 30 -2.43 -6.42 10.94
N ARG A 31 -2.68 -6.37 9.63
CA ARG A 31 -2.07 -7.31 8.69
C ARG A 31 -0.55 -7.14 8.65
N ALA A 32 -0.08 -5.91 8.63
CA ALA A 32 1.34 -5.62 8.62
C ALA A 32 2.03 -6.15 9.88
N ALA A 33 1.37 -6.05 11.05
CA ALA A 33 1.91 -6.61 12.29
C ALA A 33 2.06 -8.13 12.20
N GLU A 34 1.10 -8.82 11.60
CA GLU A 34 1.16 -10.27 11.40
C GLU A 34 2.35 -10.66 10.51
N ILE A 35 2.65 -9.85 9.49
CA ILE A 35 3.71 -10.14 8.53
C ILE A 35 5.10 -9.78 9.10
N THR A 36 5.21 -8.64 9.78
CA THR A 36 6.51 -8.11 10.22
C THR A 36 6.89 -8.55 11.64
N GLY A 37 5.91 -8.97 12.44
CA GLY A 37 6.13 -9.25 13.86
C GLY A 37 6.19 -8.00 14.73
N LEU A 38 6.01 -6.82 14.14
CA LEU A 38 6.00 -5.58 14.90
C LEU A 38 4.64 -5.35 15.56
N HIS A 39 4.60 -4.46 16.53
CA HIS A 39 3.40 -4.15 17.27
C HIS A 39 2.41 -3.37 16.41
N GLU A 40 1.17 -3.85 16.35
CA GLU A 40 0.11 -3.25 15.53
C GLU A 40 -0.07 -1.76 15.84
N ARG A 41 -0.11 -1.38 17.13
CA ARG A 41 -0.31 -0.01 17.54
C ARG A 41 0.82 0.91 17.08
N ALA A 42 2.06 0.42 17.10
CA ALA A 42 3.20 1.19 16.66
C ALA A 42 3.10 1.49 15.17
N ILE A 43 2.69 0.50 14.37
CA ILE A 43 2.49 0.68 12.92
C ILE A 43 1.36 1.68 12.68
N PHE A 44 0.23 1.50 13.33
CA PHE A 44 -0.92 2.38 13.17
C PHE A 44 -0.56 3.83 13.50
N ASP A 45 0.13 4.06 14.61
CA ASP A 45 0.50 5.41 15.03
C ASP A 45 1.40 6.10 14.01
N VAL A 46 2.36 5.37 13.43
CA VAL A 46 3.25 5.90 12.37
C VAL A 46 2.43 6.30 11.14
N LEU A 47 1.52 5.45 10.70
CA LEU A 47 0.69 5.71 9.53
C LEU A 47 -0.24 6.90 9.76
N LEU A 48 -0.88 6.96 10.92
CA LEU A 48 -1.80 8.04 11.26
C LEU A 48 -1.06 9.37 11.32
N GLU A 49 0.11 9.39 11.92
CA GLU A 49 0.94 10.59 12.02
C GLU A 49 1.32 11.11 10.63
N ARG A 50 1.68 10.20 9.71
CA ARG A 50 2.00 10.57 8.33
C ARG A 50 0.78 11.18 7.62
N GLU A 51 -0.43 10.62 7.83
CA GLU A 51 -1.64 11.15 7.23
C GLU A 51 -2.01 12.54 7.75
N ARG A 52 -1.66 12.85 8.98
CA ARG A 52 -1.89 14.18 9.56
C ARG A 52 -1.08 15.26 8.87
N LEU A 53 0.05 14.91 8.26
CA LEU A 53 0.87 15.85 7.50
C LEU A 53 0.29 16.14 6.12
N GLY A 54 -0.60 15.33 5.66
CA GLY A 54 -1.24 15.45 4.35
C GLY A 54 -1.63 14.07 3.84
N SER A 55 -2.70 14.00 3.06
CA SER A 55 -3.21 12.74 2.56
C SER A 55 -2.22 12.02 1.66
N THR A 56 -2.12 10.70 1.81
CA THR A 56 -1.39 9.84 0.88
C THR A 56 -2.28 9.34 -0.26
N GLY A 57 -3.51 9.81 -0.35
CA GLY A 57 -4.37 9.62 -1.52
C GLY A 57 -3.88 10.49 -2.66
N VAL A 58 -3.32 9.85 -3.69
CA VAL A 58 -2.61 10.56 -4.77
C VAL A 58 -3.48 10.83 -6.00
N GLY A 59 -4.76 10.46 -5.92
CA GLY A 59 -5.69 10.64 -7.03
C GLY A 59 -5.96 9.33 -7.76
N ASN A 60 -6.97 9.34 -8.61
CA ASN A 60 -7.38 8.20 -9.44
C ASN A 60 -7.74 6.94 -8.64
N GLY A 61 -8.23 7.12 -7.41
CA GLY A 61 -8.63 6.01 -6.55
C GLY A 61 -7.49 5.31 -5.85
N ILE A 62 -6.31 5.93 -5.77
CA ILE A 62 -5.09 5.30 -5.26
C ILE A 62 -4.59 6.02 -4.02
N ALA A 63 -4.18 5.26 -3.00
CA ALA A 63 -3.47 5.79 -1.84
C ALA A 63 -2.21 4.96 -1.58
N ILE A 64 -1.16 5.64 -1.13
CA ILE A 64 0.12 5.00 -0.80
C ILE A 64 0.53 5.41 0.61
N PRO A 65 -0.17 4.90 1.64
CA PRO A 65 0.25 5.16 3.01
C PRO A 65 1.65 4.61 3.24
N HIS A 66 2.48 5.37 3.95
CA HIS A 66 3.85 4.92 4.16
C HIS A 66 4.42 5.53 5.43
N GLY A 67 5.48 4.93 5.92
CA GLY A 67 6.17 5.44 7.09
C GLY A 67 7.43 4.66 7.38
N LYS A 68 8.29 5.27 8.19
CA LYS A 68 9.48 4.64 8.72
C LYS A 68 9.18 4.16 10.12
N ILE A 69 9.61 2.94 10.45
CA ILE A 69 9.32 2.37 11.76
C ILE A 69 10.54 1.64 12.32
N ALA A 70 10.76 1.81 13.62
CA ALA A 70 11.83 1.14 14.32
C ALA A 70 11.60 -0.37 14.35
N GLY A 71 12.67 -1.14 14.29
CA GLY A 71 12.60 -2.60 14.40
C GLY A 71 12.44 -3.33 13.10
N LEU A 72 12.25 -2.62 11.96
CA LEU A 72 12.26 -3.26 10.65
C LEU A 72 13.69 -3.47 10.17
N ASP A 73 13.92 -4.61 9.54
CA ASP A 73 15.21 -4.96 8.94
C ASP A 73 15.25 -4.70 7.44
N ARG A 74 14.10 -4.49 6.81
CA ARG A 74 13.98 -4.25 5.38
C ARG A 74 12.66 -3.55 5.06
N LEU A 75 12.46 -3.22 3.79
CA LEU A 75 11.20 -2.65 3.30
C LEU A 75 10.13 -3.73 3.21
N TYR A 76 8.89 -3.38 3.61
CA TYR A 76 7.72 -4.25 3.50
C TYR A 76 6.60 -3.51 2.79
N GLY A 77 5.96 -4.18 1.85
CA GLY A 77 4.78 -3.68 1.17
C GLY A 77 3.55 -4.51 1.53
N LEU A 78 2.39 -3.88 1.44
CA LEU A 78 1.11 -4.53 1.64
C LEU A 78 0.11 -3.88 0.68
N PHE A 79 -0.58 -4.69 -0.13
CA PHE A 79 -1.57 -4.18 -1.06
C PHE A 79 -2.97 -4.56 -0.60
N ALA A 80 -3.92 -3.63 -0.74
CA ALA A 80 -5.31 -3.88 -0.43
C ALA A 80 -6.22 -3.31 -1.52
N ARG A 81 -7.21 -4.11 -1.91
CA ARG A 81 -8.30 -3.68 -2.78
C ARG A 81 -9.54 -3.53 -1.91
N ALA A 82 -10.10 -2.33 -1.87
CA ALA A 82 -11.27 -2.06 -1.04
C ALA A 82 -12.55 -2.49 -1.76
N ASP A 83 -13.44 -3.18 -1.05
CA ASP A 83 -14.73 -3.58 -1.61
C ASP A 83 -15.61 -2.36 -1.93
N GLN A 84 -15.54 -1.35 -1.08
CA GLN A 84 -16.22 -0.07 -1.31
C GLN A 84 -15.17 1.04 -1.25
N PRO A 85 -15.24 2.02 -2.16
CA PRO A 85 -14.29 3.14 -2.11
C PRO A 85 -14.35 3.88 -0.78
N ILE A 86 -13.20 4.36 -0.34
CA ILE A 86 -13.01 4.97 0.97
C ILE A 86 -12.61 6.43 0.81
N ASP A 87 -13.24 7.33 1.57
CA ASP A 87 -12.81 8.73 1.62
C ASP A 87 -11.44 8.81 2.32
N PHE A 88 -10.42 9.14 1.55
CA PHE A 88 -9.03 9.23 2.01
C PHE A 88 -8.53 10.67 2.04
N ASP A 89 -9.43 11.63 1.87
CA ASP A 89 -9.06 13.05 1.71
C ASP A 89 -8.05 13.22 0.57
N ALA A 90 -8.25 12.48 -0.52
CA ALA A 90 -7.32 12.45 -1.64
C ALA A 90 -7.24 13.82 -2.31
N ILE A 91 -6.11 14.06 -2.98
CA ILE A 91 -5.81 15.34 -3.62
C ILE A 91 -6.85 15.73 -4.67
N ASP A 92 -7.48 14.76 -5.34
CA ASP A 92 -8.53 15.00 -6.34
C ASP A 92 -9.94 14.87 -5.77
N GLU A 93 -10.08 14.73 -4.45
CA GLU A 93 -11.36 14.58 -3.73
C GLU A 93 -12.15 13.34 -4.13
N GLN A 94 -11.53 12.39 -4.84
CA GLN A 94 -12.17 11.12 -5.21
C GLN A 94 -11.89 10.04 -4.17
N PRO A 95 -12.83 9.10 -3.96
CA PRO A 95 -12.59 8.01 -3.01
C PRO A 95 -11.55 7.03 -3.53
N VAL A 96 -10.96 6.26 -2.61
CA VAL A 96 -9.84 5.36 -2.87
C VAL A 96 -10.29 3.91 -2.77
N ASP A 97 -9.90 3.09 -3.74
CA ASP A 97 -10.18 1.66 -3.76
C ASP A 97 -8.93 0.78 -3.87
N LEU A 98 -7.78 1.36 -4.23
CA LEU A 98 -6.52 0.64 -4.31
C LEU A 98 -5.51 1.28 -3.36
N ILE A 99 -4.98 0.50 -2.44
CA ILE A 99 -4.08 0.99 -1.40
C ILE A 99 -2.81 0.17 -1.39
N PHE A 100 -1.66 0.83 -1.47
CA PHE A 100 -0.36 0.19 -1.33
C PHE A 100 0.35 0.80 -0.11
N LEU A 101 0.43 0.02 0.96
CA LEU A 101 1.14 0.41 2.17
C LEU A 101 2.63 0.10 2.03
N LEU A 102 3.49 1.03 2.41
CA LEU A 102 4.94 0.83 2.39
C LEU A 102 5.53 1.17 3.75
N LEU A 103 6.18 0.21 4.37
CA LEU A 103 6.89 0.39 5.63
C LEU A 103 8.39 0.26 5.40
N ALA A 104 9.15 1.19 5.95
CA ALA A 104 10.60 1.24 5.78
C ALA A 104 11.32 1.25 7.12
N PRO A 105 12.53 0.67 7.19
CA PRO A 105 13.40 0.85 8.36
C PRO A 105 13.73 2.33 8.54
N GLU A 106 13.98 2.74 9.77
CA GLU A 106 14.32 4.15 10.05
C GLU A 106 15.56 4.62 9.29
N GLY A 107 16.50 3.72 9.03
CA GLY A 107 17.73 4.03 8.32
C GLY A 107 17.67 3.81 6.81
N ALA A 108 16.50 3.58 6.22
CA ALA A 108 16.38 3.20 4.81
C ALA A 108 16.85 4.26 3.82
N GLY A 109 16.70 5.55 4.15
CA GLY A 109 17.20 6.64 3.30
C GLY A 109 16.70 6.56 1.85
N ALA A 110 17.63 6.46 0.91
CA ALA A 110 17.33 6.45 -0.53
C ALA A 110 16.48 5.24 -0.95
N ASP A 111 16.59 4.10 -0.28
CA ASP A 111 15.81 2.92 -0.63
C ASP A 111 14.31 3.14 -0.42
N HIS A 112 13.94 3.91 0.61
CA HIS A 112 12.55 4.26 0.83
C HIS A 112 11.99 5.08 -0.33
N LEU A 113 12.75 6.06 -0.81
CA LEU A 113 12.33 6.90 -1.94
C LEU A 113 12.24 6.09 -3.23
N LYS A 114 13.19 5.17 -3.46
CA LYS A 114 13.16 4.29 -4.62
C LYS A 114 11.92 3.39 -4.60
N ALA A 115 11.58 2.84 -3.44
CA ALA A 115 10.40 2.01 -3.30
C ALA A 115 9.12 2.80 -3.57
N LEU A 116 9.00 4.01 -3.01
CA LEU A 116 7.85 4.88 -3.26
C LEU A 116 7.71 5.21 -4.74
N ALA A 117 8.81 5.52 -5.40
CA ALA A 117 8.81 5.82 -6.84
C ALA A 117 8.36 4.61 -7.65
N ARG A 118 8.82 3.43 -7.26
CA ARG A 118 8.46 2.18 -7.95
C ARG A 118 6.97 1.87 -7.82
N VAL A 119 6.44 2.00 -6.61
CA VAL A 119 5.02 1.78 -6.34
C VAL A 119 4.17 2.81 -7.09
N SER A 120 4.57 4.08 -7.05
CA SER A 120 3.87 5.15 -7.77
C SER A 120 3.80 4.87 -9.27
N ARG A 121 4.90 4.40 -9.85
CA ARG A 121 4.94 4.07 -11.29
C ARG A 121 3.98 2.93 -11.61
N LEU A 122 3.99 1.89 -10.80
CA LEU A 122 3.09 0.75 -10.99
C LEU A 122 1.62 1.20 -10.99
N LEU A 123 1.24 2.01 -10.01
CA LEU A 123 -0.15 2.40 -9.82
C LEU A 123 -0.58 3.60 -10.67
N ARG A 124 0.33 4.19 -11.45
CA ARG A 124 -0.04 5.14 -12.49
C ARG A 124 -0.40 4.47 -13.80
N ASP A 125 -0.08 3.20 -13.95
CA ASP A 125 -0.44 2.45 -15.14
C ASP A 125 -1.92 2.11 -15.11
N ARG A 126 -2.69 2.77 -15.99
CA ARG A 126 -4.15 2.65 -16.02
C ARG A 126 -4.62 1.23 -16.28
N VAL A 127 -3.96 0.52 -17.19
CA VAL A 127 -4.33 -0.85 -17.54
C VAL A 127 -4.15 -1.77 -16.34
N THR A 128 -3.03 -1.63 -15.63
CA THR A 128 -2.78 -2.41 -14.41
C THR A 128 -3.87 -2.14 -13.37
N CYS A 129 -4.22 -0.88 -13.14
CA CYS A 129 -5.24 -0.53 -12.15
C CYS A 129 -6.61 -1.09 -12.53
N GLU A 130 -6.99 -1.06 -13.81
CA GLU A 130 -8.25 -1.65 -14.27
C GLU A 130 -8.29 -3.14 -13.99
N LYS A 131 -7.18 -3.85 -14.23
CA LYS A 131 -7.09 -5.29 -13.95
C LYS A 131 -7.16 -5.58 -12.45
N LEU A 132 -6.50 -4.76 -11.64
CA LEU A 132 -6.57 -4.90 -10.18
C LEU A 132 -8.00 -4.72 -9.68
N ARG A 133 -8.70 -3.72 -10.20
CA ARG A 133 -10.09 -3.46 -9.81
C ARG A 133 -11.03 -4.57 -10.23
N GLY A 134 -10.74 -5.24 -11.33
CA GLY A 134 -11.54 -6.34 -11.85
C GLY A 134 -11.26 -7.69 -11.21
N SER A 135 -10.31 -7.79 -10.29
CA SER A 135 -9.92 -9.04 -9.67
C SER A 135 -10.32 -9.07 -8.20
N ASP A 136 -10.94 -10.16 -7.75
CA ASP A 136 -11.36 -10.33 -6.36
C ASP A 136 -10.61 -11.46 -5.64
N ASN A 137 -9.48 -11.88 -6.20
CA ASN A 137 -8.70 -13.01 -5.71
C ASN A 137 -7.28 -12.55 -5.37
N ALA A 138 -6.82 -12.85 -4.15
CA ALA A 138 -5.50 -12.41 -3.68
C ALA A 138 -4.35 -12.92 -4.56
N ASP A 139 -4.41 -14.18 -5.02
CA ASP A 139 -3.36 -14.74 -5.87
C ASP A 139 -3.30 -14.04 -7.22
N ALA A 140 -4.46 -13.73 -7.81
CA ALA A 140 -4.51 -13.00 -9.07
C ALA A 140 -4.00 -11.57 -8.92
N LEU A 141 -4.35 -10.91 -7.83
CA LEU A 141 -3.85 -9.56 -7.53
C LEU A 141 -2.33 -9.58 -7.35
N TYR A 142 -1.81 -10.54 -6.61
CA TYR A 142 -0.37 -10.69 -6.43
C TYR A 142 0.36 -10.86 -7.76
N ALA A 143 -0.18 -11.72 -8.63
CA ALA A 143 0.40 -11.94 -9.95
C ALA A 143 0.39 -10.65 -10.80
N LEU A 144 -0.72 -9.92 -10.77
CA LEU A 144 -0.83 -8.65 -11.50
C LEU A 144 0.19 -7.62 -11.00
N LEU A 145 0.39 -7.55 -9.69
CA LEU A 145 1.31 -6.58 -9.09
C LEU A 145 2.77 -6.92 -9.39
N THR A 146 3.11 -8.21 -9.41
CA THR A 146 4.51 -8.63 -9.56
C THR A 146 4.89 -8.94 -11.01
N HIS A 147 3.93 -9.20 -11.89
CA HIS A 147 4.19 -9.58 -13.28
C HIS A 147 3.63 -8.60 -14.31
N SER A 148 3.13 -7.45 -13.89
CA SER A 148 2.64 -6.45 -14.83
C SER A 148 3.81 -5.83 -15.61
N ALA A 149 3.52 -5.32 -16.82
CA ALA A 149 4.52 -4.60 -17.62
C ALA A 149 5.09 -3.40 -16.85
N ALA A 150 4.24 -2.69 -16.10
CA ALA A 150 4.66 -1.54 -15.30
C ALA A 150 5.61 -1.94 -14.17
N SER A 151 5.43 -3.14 -13.57
CA SER A 151 6.31 -3.60 -12.50
C SER A 151 7.70 -4.00 -13.01
N HIS A 152 7.82 -4.33 -14.28
CA HIS A 152 9.10 -4.73 -14.90
C HIS A 152 9.75 -3.59 -15.68
N ALA A 153 9.12 -2.45 -15.81
CA ALA A 153 9.69 -1.29 -16.48
C ALA A 153 10.86 -0.74 -15.67
N ALA A 154 11.99 -0.59 -16.31
CA ALA A 154 13.20 -0.10 -15.66
C ALA A 154 13.12 1.39 -15.34
#